data_91aed7e1388b66c23fb104fbf435275b
#
_entry.id   91aed7e1388b66c23fb104fbf435275b
#
_cell.length_a   1.000
_cell.length_b   1.000
_cell.length_c   1.000
_cell.angle_alpha   90.00
_cell.angle_beta   90.00
_cell.angle_gamma   90.00
#
_symmetry.space_group_name_H-M   'P 1'
#
loop_
_entity.id
_entity.type
_entity.pdbx_description
1 polymer ?
#
loop_
_entity_poly.entity_id
_entity_poly.type
_entity_poly.pdbx_seq_one_letter_code
_entity_poly.pdbx_strand_id
1 'polypeptide(L)'
;MSSIAGDVSALTKQQRDLLALASSLGREKFAGRAARWDREASFPFENYADLREAGLLGICVPKAHGGVGADFTTYVMVAAELGRHCGSTALSFNMHVCSTLWAGAIADALDMTAEQRADHERIRALHFARIVGEGRIYSQPFSEGGAAAAGKAPWGTRAIKVDGGYRVVGKKIFASLSGAADYYGVLCTLEREDGEAGTLRDSLYLAVPAKAAGVAVSGEWDPLGMRGTVSRTLTFDNVQVGDDARLMPEGLYFQAASRYPHMFATLSPTYFGIAQAAYDFTVAYLRGEVPGTPPVKRRMYT
;
A
#
# COMPACT_ATOMS: atom_id res chain seq x y z
N MET A 1 23.02 15.99 5.68
CA MET A 1 22.28 14.82 5.16
C MET A 1 21.67 15.20 3.83
N SER A 2 21.97 14.47 2.76
CA SER A 2 21.33 14.72 1.46
C SER A 2 19.84 14.37 1.54
N SER A 3 18.98 15.26 1.05
CA SER A 3 17.56 14.94 0.88
C SER A 3 17.40 13.89 -0.22
N ILE A 4 16.51 12.90 -0.01
CA ILE A 4 16.10 11.97 -1.07
C ILE A 4 15.56 12.73 -2.32
N ALA A 5 14.97 13.89 -2.12
CA ALA A 5 14.42 14.72 -3.19
C ALA A 5 15.49 15.49 -4.01
N GLY A 6 16.78 15.36 -3.69
CA GLY A 6 17.84 16.14 -4.38
C GLY A 6 17.65 17.64 -4.17
N ASP A 7 17.46 18.39 -5.25
CA ASP A 7 17.19 19.85 -5.17
C ASP A 7 15.74 20.10 -4.70
N VAL A 8 15.59 20.43 -3.43
CA VAL A 8 14.28 20.71 -2.82
C VAL A 8 13.72 22.09 -3.21
N SER A 9 14.46 22.93 -3.92
CA SER A 9 14.00 24.25 -4.33
C SER A 9 12.84 24.19 -5.32
N ALA A 10 12.76 23.13 -6.13
CA ALA A 10 11.70 22.90 -7.10
C ALA A 10 10.39 22.37 -6.47
N LEU A 11 10.42 21.95 -5.20
CA LEU A 11 9.25 21.38 -4.54
C LEU A 11 8.25 22.48 -4.13
N THR A 12 6.96 22.14 -4.19
CA THR A 12 5.90 22.98 -3.60
C THR A 12 6.03 23.04 -2.08
N LYS A 13 5.38 24.02 -1.45
CA LYS A 13 5.35 24.10 0.02
C LYS A 13 4.77 22.83 0.63
N GLN A 14 3.66 22.31 0.10
CA GLN A 14 3.04 21.06 0.58
C GLN A 14 4.00 19.88 0.52
N GLN A 15 4.72 19.72 -0.58
CA GLN A 15 5.71 18.65 -0.74
C GLN A 15 6.85 18.74 0.27
N ARG A 16 7.39 19.95 0.49
CA ARG A 16 8.43 20.17 1.50
C ARG A 16 7.94 19.85 2.91
N ASP A 17 6.73 20.31 3.26
CA ASP A 17 6.15 20.10 4.58
C ASP A 17 5.93 18.59 4.86
N LEU A 18 5.38 17.86 3.88
CA LEU A 18 5.15 16.41 4.00
C LEU A 18 6.45 15.61 4.06
N LEU A 19 7.45 16.02 3.28
CA LEU A 19 8.77 15.37 3.31
C LEU A 19 9.47 15.62 4.66
N ALA A 20 9.40 16.83 5.19
CA ALA A 20 9.93 17.17 6.51
C ALA A 20 9.23 16.38 7.63
N LEU A 21 7.90 16.24 7.54
CA LEU A 21 7.11 15.44 8.48
C LEU A 21 7.53 13.96 8.44
N ALA A 22 7.63 13.37 7.25
CA ALA A 22 8.07 11.98 7.07
C ALA A 22 9.48 11.77 7.62
N SER A 23 10.39 12.72 7.39
CA SER A 23 11.76 12.69 7.88
C SER A 23 11.83 12.78 9.42
N SER A 24 11.02 13.63 10.03
CA SER A 24 10.93 13.75 11.51
C SER A 24 10.41 12.45 12.12
N LEU A 25 9.26 11.93 11.65
CA LEU A 25 8.71 10.65 12.11
C LEU A 25 9.73 9.52 11.94
N GLY A 26 10.38 9.47 10.79
CA GLY A 26 11.37 8.46 10.47
C GLY A 26 12.54 8.46 11.47
N ARG A 27 13.18 9.60 11.65
CA ARG A 27 14.36 9.74 12.53
C ARG A 27 14.02 9.60 14.00
N GLU A 28 12.97 10.26 14.45
CA GLU A 28 12.70 10.40 15.88
C GLU A 28 11.97 9.18 16.46
N LYS A 29 11.21 8.47 15.62
CA LYS A 29 10.36 7.37 16.05
C LYS A 29 10.67 6.04 15.37
N PHE A 30 10.65 5.96 14.02
CA PHE A 30 10.66 4.69 13.29
C PHE A 30 12.03 4.00 13.32
N ALA A 31 13.12 4.75 13.14
CA ALA A 31 14.47 4.20 13.10
C ALA A 31 14.81 3.45 14.41
N GLY A 32 14.44 4.00 15.56
CA GLY A 32 14.69 3.38 16.87
C GLY A 32 13.89 2.09 17.10
N ARG A 33 12.79 1.90 16.39
CA ARG A 33 11.90 0.74 16.54
C ARG A 33 12.11 -0.34 15.48
N ALA A 34 12.71 0.00 14.33
CA ALA A 34 12.78 -0.88 13.14
C ALA A 34 13.40 -2.25 13.46
N ALA A 35 14.53 -2.28 14.19
CA ALA A 35 15.20 -3.52 14.56
C ALA A 35 14.35 -4.43 15.48
N ARG A 36 13.48 -3.86 16.31
CA ARG A 36 12.54 -4.63 17.15
C ARG A 36 11.50 -5.33 16.28
N TRP A 37 10.83 -4.61 15.39
CA TRP A 37 9.80 -5.18 14.50
C TRP A 37 10.37 -6.29 13.62
N ASP A 38 11.62 -6.13 13.18
CA ASP A 38 12.29 -7.15 12.38
C ASP A 38 12.58 -8.40 13.20
N ARG A 39 13.18 -8.29 14.40
CA ARG A 39 13.46 -9.45 15.26
C ARG A 39 12.21 -10.20 15.68
N GLU A 40 11.15 -9.49 16.02
CA GLU A 40 9.88 -10.06 16.50
C GLU A 40 8.99 -10.56 15.36
N ALA A 41 9.33 -10.28 14.09
CA ALA A 41 8.46 -10.50 12.94
C ALA A 41 7.02 -10.02 13.19
N SER A 42 6.90 -8.84 13.82
CA SER A 42 5.64 -8.27 14.27
C SER A 42 5.32 -6.97 13.56
N PHE A 43 4.01 -6.70 13.38
CA PHE A 43 3.55 -5.51 12.68
C PHE A 43 3.81 -4.23 13.49
N PRO A 44 4.29 -3.13 12.86
CA PRO A 44 4.67 -1.89 13.54
C PRO A 44 3.45 -1.02 13.90
N PHE A 45 2.57 -1.48 14.78
CA PHE A 45 1.36 -0.76 15.19
C PHE A 45 1.63 0.65 15.73
N GLU A 46 2.73 0.84 16.47
CA GLU A 46 3.11 2.15 16.99
C GLU A 46 3.44 3.14 15.87
N ASN A 47 4.13 2.68 14.81
CA ASN A 47 4.42 3.52 13.67
C ASN A 47 3.14 3.89 12.90
N TYR A 48 2.16 2.98 12.85
CA TYR A 48 0.86 3.26 12.25
C TYR A 48 0.01 4.22 13.09
N ALA A 49 0.13 4.18 14.41
CA ALA A 49 -0.47 5.19 15.29
C ALA A 49 0.11 6.58 15.00
N ASP A 50 1.44 6.67 14.86
CA ASP A 50 2.11 7.93 14.51
C ASP A 50 1.72 8.43 13.10
N LEU A 51 1.62 7.54 12.10
CA LEU A 51 1.15 7.89 10.75
C LEU A 51 -0.29 8.41 10.76
N ARG A 52 -1.15 7.82 11.59
CA ARG A 52 -2.55 8.26 11.79
C ARG A 52 -2.59 9.65 12.40
N GLU A 53 -1.88 9.87 13.51
CA GLU A 53 -1.80 11.16 14.20
C GLU A 53 -1.29 12.27 13.27
N ALA A 54 -0.32 11.94 12.43
CA ALA A 54 0.23 12.84 11.41
C ALA A 54 -0.68 13.06 10.18
N GLY A 55 -1.84 12.39 10.09
CA GLY A 55 -2.76 12.47 8.94
C GLY A 55 -2.25 11.77 7.68
N LEU A 56 -1.14 11.03 7.77
CA LEU A 56 -0.51 10.40 6.60
C LEU A 56 -1.28 9.17 6.08
N LEU A 57 -2.16 8.56 6.88
CA LEU A 57 -3.03 7.50 6.35
C LEU A 57 -3.95 8.03 5.24
N GLY A 58 -4.35 9.30 5.31
CA GLY A 58 -5.14 9.97 4.27
C GLY A 58 -4.32 10.72 3.22
N ILE A 59 -3.03 10.42 3.04
CA ILE A 59 -2.14 11.24 2.19
C ILE A 59 -2.66 11.39 0.76
N CYS A 60 -3.15 10.33 0.12
CA CYS A 60 -3.70 10.34 -1.24
C CYS A 60 -5.23 10.44 -1.30
N VAL A 61 -5.90 10.54 -0.16
CA VAL A 61 -7.34 10.84 -0.13
C VAL A 61 -7.55 12.27 -0.60
N PRO A 62 -8.48 12.52 -1.55
CA PRO A 62 -8.74 13.87 -2.03
C PRO A 62 -9.15 14.84 -0.92
N LYS A 63 -8.78 16.12 -1.05
CA LYS A 63 -9.11 17.17 -0.07
C LYS A 63 -10.61 17.30 0.18
N ALA A 64 -11.42 17.09 -0.85
CA ALA A 64 -12.88 17.10 -0.74
C ALA A 64 -13.43 16.05 0.25
N HIS A 65 -12.66 15.00 0.53
CA HIS A 65 -12.96 13.94 1.48
C HIS A 65 -12.14 14.04 2.78
N GLY A 66 -11.55 15.19 3.05
CA GLY A 66 -10.78 15.44 4.28
C GLY A 66 -9.35 14.91 4.28
N GLY A 67 -8.86 14.39 3.17
CA GLY A 67 -7.48 13.94 3.03
C GLY A 67 -6.50 15.04 2.67
N VAL A 68 -5.23 14.67 2.52
CA VAL A 68 -4.15 15.61 2.14
C VAL A 68 -4.20 15.97 0.66
N GLY A 69 -4.73 15.06 -0.19
CA GLY A 69 -4.81 15.25 -1.64
C GLY A 69 -3.44 15.28 -2.32
N ALA A 70 -2.49 14.49 -1.80
CA ALA A 70 -1.17 14.38 -2.40
C ALA A 70 -1.25 13.61 -3.72
N ASP A 71 -0.49 14.06 -4.70
CA ASP A 71 -0.30 13.37 -5.97
C ASP A 71 0.69 12.20 -5.84
N PHE A 72 0.82 11.43 -6.92
CA PHE A 72 1.73 10.28 -6.96
C PHE A 72 3.18 10.67 -6.69
N THR A 73 3.66 11.80 -7.22
CA THR A 73 5.02 12.30 -7.01
C THR A 73 5.29 12.59 -5.53
N THR A 74 4.35 13.26 -4.88
CA THR A 74 4.43 13.56 -3.44
C THR A 74 4.43 12.29 -2.61
N TYR A 75 3.56 11.34 -2.93
CA TYR A 75 3.54 10.02 -2.29
C TYR A 75 4.89 9.31 -2.42
N VAL A 76 5.48 9.28 -3.63
CA VAL A 76 6.78 8.65 -3.89
C VAL A 76 7.88 9.21 -2.98
N MET A 77 7.96 10.51 -2.84
CA MET A 77 8.95 11.16 -1.96
C MET A 77 8.75 10.79 -0.49
N VAL A 78 7.52 10.84 0.00
CA VAL A 78 7.18 10.50 1.38
C VAL A 78 7.47 9.02 1.66
N ALA A 79 7.07 8.11 0.76
CA ALA A 79 7.30 6.67 0.92
C ALA A 79 8.79 6.31 0.92
N ALA A 80 9.60 6.98 0.06
CA ALA A 80 11.04 6.81 0.04
C ALA A 80 11.69 7.30 1.34
N GLU A 81 11.29 8.45 1.85
CA GLU A 81 11.82 8.96 3.12
C GLU A 81 11.45 8.07 4.30
N LEU A 82 10.20 7.57 4.38
CA LEU A 82 9.81 6.58 5.39
C LEU A 82 10.64 5.29 5.27
N GLY A 83 10.88 4.81 4.03
CA GLY A 83 11.67 3.61 3.72
C GLY A 83 13.11 3.72 4.20
N ARG A 84 13.69 4.91 4.20
CA ARG A 84 15.02 5.22 4.71
C ARG A 84 15.16 4.91 6.21
N HIS A 85 14.07 4.91 6.96
CA HIS A 85 14.06 4.72 8.40
C HIS A 85 13.46 3.39 8.85
N CYS A 86 12.44 2.88 8.15
CA CYS A 86 11.84 1.58 8.41
C CYS A 86 11.18 1.02 7.14
N GLY A 87 11.86 0.09 6.47
CA GLY A 87 11.39 -0.53 5.24
C GLY A 87 10.05 -1.25 5.40
N SER A 88 9.85 -1.98 6.51
CA SER A 88 8.58 -2.68 6.78
C SER A 88 7.40 -1.72 6.93
N THR A 89 7.61 -0.58 7.62
CA THR A 89 6.56 0.45 7.73
C THR A 89 6.25 1.07 6.37
N ALA A 90 7.27 1.43 5.59
CA ALA A 90 7.06 2.06 4.30
C ALA A 90 6.41 1.11 3.27
N LEU A 91 6.79 -0.18 3.26
CA LEU A 91 6.17 -1.17 2.39
C LEU A 91 4.70 -1.39 2.76
N SER A 92 4.39 -1.58 4.03
CA SER A 92 3.01 -1.73 4.47
C SER A 92 2.20 -0.45 4.26
N PHE A 93 2.79 0.72 4.46
CA PHE A 93 2.17 2.01 4.13
C PHE A 93 1.82 2.12 2.64
N ASN A 94 2.69 1.62 1.75
CA ASN A 94 2.35 1.52 0.32
C ASN A 94 1.08 0.70 0.09
N MET A 95 0.95 -0.47 0.73
CA MET A 95 -0.24 -1.31 0.58
C MET A 95 -1.51 -0.59 1.03
N HIS A 96 -1.42 0.24 2.06
CA HIS A 96 -2.53 1.07 2.51
C HIS A 96 -2.86 2.18 1.52
N VAL A 97 -1.85 2.95 1.10
CA VAL A 97 -2.04 4.11 0.22
C VAL A 97 -2.52 3.73 -1.18
N CYS A 98 -2.11 2.57 -1.71
CA CYS A 98 -2.58 2.11 -3.01
C CYS A 98 -4.11 2.07 -3.11
N SER A 99 -4.79 1.67 -2.04
CA SER A 99 -6.27 1.64 -2.02
C SER A 99 -6.87 3.04 -2.27
N THR A 100 -6.31 4.07 -1.64
CA THR A 100 -6.79 5.45 -1.77
C THR A 100 -6.35 6.11 -3.07
N LEU A 101 -5.12 5.84 -3.51
CA LEU A 101 -4.58 6.38 -4.76
C LEU A 101 -5.37 5.84 -5.97
N TRP A 102 -5.71 4.55 -5.96
CA TRP A 102 -6.42 3.92 -7.07
C TRP A 102 -7.90 4.29 -7.09
N ALA A 103 -8.56 4.29 -5.93
CA ALA A 103 -9.95 4.73 -5.83
C ALA A 103 -10.12 6.26 -5.98
N GLY A 104 -9.05 7.03 -5.74
CA GLY A 104 -8.98 8.48 -5.87
C GLY A 104 -8.46 8.93 -7.23
N ALA A 105 -7.26 9.51 -7.25
CA ALA A 105 -6.69 10.19 -8.41
C ALA A 105 -6.60 9.34 -9.68
N ILE A 106 -6.34 8.03 -9.58
CA ILE A 106 -6.33 7.13 -10.75
C ILE A 106 -7.75 6.99 -11.30
N ALA A 107 -8.74 6.68 -10.45
CA ALA A 107 -10.12 6.51 -10.88
C ALA A 107 -10.71 7.80 -11.46
N ASP A 108 -10.36 8.96 -10.90
CA ASP A 108 -10.82 10.27 -11.42
C ASP A 108 -10.41 10.51 -12.89
N ALA A 109 -9.28 9.94 -13.31
CA ALA A 109 -8.75 10.08 -14.66
C ALA A 109 -9.25 9.02 -15.65
N LEU A 110 -10.16 8.10 -15.23
CA LEU A 110 -10.71 7.05 -16.08
C LEU A 110 -11.99 7.49 -16.77
N ASP A 111 -12.29 6.84 -17.90
CA ASP A 111 -13.54 7.05 -18.61
C ASP A 111 -14.66 6.30 -17.89
N MET A 112 -15.61 7.05 -17.36
CA MET A 112 -16.80 6.55 -16.68
C MET A 112 -18.04 7.19 -17.28
N THR A 113 -19.13 6.44 -17.35
CA THR A 113 -20.45 7.04 -17.55
C THR A 113 -20.80 7.95 -16.37
N ALA A 114 -21.76 8.85 -16.55
CA ALA A 114 -22.22 9.71 -15.44
C ALA A 114 -22.73 8.90 -14.24
N GLU A 115 -23.42 7.78 -14.51
CA GLU A 115 -23.92 6.87 -13.49
C GLU A 115 -22.80 6.17 -12.75
N GLN A 116 -21.82 5.59 -13.46
CA GLN A 116 -20.64 4.95 -12.85
C GLN A 116 -19.87 5.94 -11.97
N ARG A 117 -19.72 7.18 -12.42
CA ARG A 117 -19.02 8.22 -11.66
C ARG A 117 -19.77 8.60 -10.39
N ALA A 118 -21.09 8.77 -10.47
CA ALA A 118 -21.93 9.10 -9.32
C ALA A 118 -21.90 7.97 -8.27
N ASP A 119 -22.02 6.73 -8.73
CA ASP A 119 -21.97 5.56 -7.84
C ASP A 119 -20.56 5.38 -7.21
N HIS A 120 -19.52 5.54 -8.02
CA HIS A 120 -18.14 5.49 -7.50
C HIS A 120 -17.89 6.58 -6.46
N GLU A 121 -18.33 7.82 -6.71
CA GLU A 121 -18.19 8.92 -5.75
C GLU A 121 -18.89 8.62 -4.43
N ARG A 122 -20.10 8.11 -4.48
CA ARG A 122 -20.87 7.69 -3.31
C ARG A 122 -20.14 6.60 -2.49
N ILE A 123 -19.61 5.58 -3.17
CA ILE A 123 -18.96 4.44 -2.51
C ILE A 123 -17.59 4.83 -1.97
N ARG A 124 -16.75 5.51 -2.76
CA ARG A 124 -15.41 5.89 -2.30
C ARG A 124 -15.45 6.86 -1.12
N ALA A 125 -16.49 7.70 -1.03
CA ALA A 125 -16.69 8.59 0.12
C ALA A 125 -16.80 7.80 1.44
N LEU A 126 -17.45 6.64 1.44
CA LEU A 126 -17.52 5.76 2.61
C LEU A 126 -16.14 5.22 3.01
N HIS A 127 -15.36 4.75 2.01
CA HIS A 127 -14.02 4.24 2.27
C HIS A 127 -13.08 5.34 2.76
N PHE A 128 -13.14 6.52 2.16
CA PHE A 128 -12.33 7.66 2.58
C PHE A 128 -12.69 8.15 3.99
N ALA A 129 -13.97 8.17 4.35
CA ALA A 129 -14.43 8.49 5.71
C ALA A 129 -13.89 7.48 6.74
N ARG A 130 -13.87 6.19 6.43
CA ARG A 130 -13.27 5.15 7.27
C ARG A 130 -11.77 5.39 7.50
N ILE A 131 -11.04 5.80 6.46
CA ILE A 131 -9.59 6.05 6.55
C ILE A 131 -9.31 7.36 7.30
N VAL A 132 -9.90 8.47 6.89
CA VAL A 132 -9.60 9.80 7.43
C VAL A 132 -10.28 10.00 8.80
N GLY A 133 -11.55 9.63 8.94
CA GLY A 133 -12.33 9.86 10.14
C GLY A 133 -12.11 8.81 11.22
N GLU A 134 -12.03 7.51 10.83
CA GLU A 134 -11.90 6.42 11.79
C GLU A 134 -10.46 5.87 11.88
N GLY A 135 -9.55 6.28 11.00
CA GLY A 135 -8.18 5.80 10.94
C GLY A 135 -8.07 4.32 10.56
N ARG A 136 -9.01 3.80 9.77
CA ARG A 136 -8.99 2.41 9.33
C ARG A 136 -7.82 2.14 8.39
N ILE A 137 -7.23 0.98 8.56
CA ILE A 137 -6.07 0.51 7.80
C ILE A 137 -6.54 -0.41 6.70
N TYR A 138 -6.17 -0.09 5.48
CA TYR A 138 -6.39 -0.94 4.31
C TYR A 138 -5.11 -1.68 3.95
N SER A 139 -5.24 -2.86 3.37
CA SER A 139 -4.15 -3.60 2.75
C SER A 139 -4.52 -3.93 1.32
N GLN A 140 -3.52 -4.13 0.48
CA GLN A 140 -3.73 -4.56 -0.89
C GLN A 140 -3.02 -5.88 -1.18
N PRO A 141 -3.63 -7.03 -0.86
CA PRO A 141 -3.12 -8.34 -1.24
C PRO A 141 -3.32 -8.54 -2.74
N PHE A 142 -2.24 -8.42 -3.50
CA PHE A 142 -2.28 -8.51 -4.96
C PHE A 142 -1.96 -9.92 -5.46
N SER A 143 -0.93 -10.54 -4.90
CA SER A 143 -0.31 -11.75 -5.43
C SER A 143 -1.11 -13.01 -5.15
N GLU A 144 -1.17 -13.91 -6.16
CA GLU A 144 -1.76 -15.25 -6.02
C GLU A 144 -0.78 -16.36 -6.39
N GLY A 145 0.35 -15.97 -6.97
CA GLY A 145 1.28 -16.86 -7.65
C GLY A 145 0.92 -17.08 -9.12
N GLY A 146 1.86 -17.60 -9.90
CA GLY A 146 1.64 -17.87 -11.32
C GLY A 146 1.47 -16.62 -12.20
N ALA A 147 0.80 -16.79 -13.35
CA ALA A 147 0.67 -15.76 -14.37
C ALA A 147 -0.21 -14.57 -13.97
N ALA A 148 -1.18 -14.79 -13.10
CA ALA A 148 -2.10 -13.73 -12.63
C ALA A 148 -1.36 -12.60 -11.92
N ALA A 149 -0.34 -12.90 -11.13
CA ALA A 149 0.49 -11.92 -10.44
C ALA A 149 1.21 -10.96 -11.39
N ALA A 150 1.48 -11.38 -12.62
CA ALA A 150 2.12 -10.55 -13.65
C ALA A 150 1.10 -9.78 -14.53
N GLY A 151 -0.20 -9.81 -14.20
CA GLY A 151 -1.26 -9.20 -15.01
C GLY A 151 -1.48 -9.86 -16.37
N LYS A 152 -0.94 -11.07 -16.57
CA LYS A 152 -1.02 -11.82 -17.85
C LYS A 152 -2.23 -12.74 -17.93
N ALA A 153 -2.92 -12.96 -16.82
CA ALA A 153 -4.09 -13.83 -16.73
C ALA A 153 -5.12 -13.21 -15.76
N PRO A 154 -6.40 -13.57 -15.84
CA PRO A 154 -7.37 -13.19 -14.83
C PRO A 154 -6.97 -13.76 -13.45
N TRP A 155 -7.44 -13.09 -12.37
CA TRP A 155 -7.18 -13.56 -11.01
C TRP A 155 -7.91 -14.87 -10.73
N GLY A 156 -7.24 -15.78 -10.01
CA GLY A 156 -7.83 -17.01 -9.51
C GLY A 156 -8.82 -16.75 -8.35
N THR A 157 -8.63 -15.65 -7.60
CA THR A 157 -9.65 -15.15 -6.67
C THR A 157 -10.83 -14.64 -7.46
N ARG A 158 -12.03 -15.15 -7.16
CA ARG A 158 -13.26 -14.86 -7.89
C ARG A 158 -14.25 -14.11 -7.03
N ALA A 159 -15.05 -13.25 -7.64
CA ALA A 159 -16.24 -12.67 -7.08
C ALA A 159 -17.46 -13.19 -7.85
N ILE A 160 -18.46 -13.65 -7.14
CA ILE A 160 -19.73 -14.12 -7.68
C ILE A 160 -20.78 -13.10 -7.28
N LYS A 161 -21.50 -12.54 -8.25
CA LYS A 161 -22.56 -11.59 -7.96
C LYS A 161 -23.71 -12.30 -7.24
N VAL A 162 -24.18 -11.68 -6.15
CA VAL A 162 -25.31 -12.15 -5.35
C VAL A 162 -26.24 -10.97 -5.07
N ASP A 163 -27.42 -11.24 -4.55
CA ASP A 163 -28.31 -10.15 -4.17
C ASP A 163 -27.65 -9.22 -3.14
N GLY A 164 -27.60 -7.92 -3.44
CA GLY A 164 -27.00 -6.88 -2.60
C GLY A 164 -25.47 -6.86 -2.51
N GLY A 165 -24.75 -7.61 -3.37
CA GLY A 165 -23.29 -7.57 -3.33
C GLY A 165 -22.57 -8.72 -4.03
N TYR A 166 -21.52 -9.21 -3.38
CA TYR A 166 -20.62 -10.23 -3.94
C TYR A 166 -20.24 -11.29 -2.93
N ARG A 167 -19.99 -12.49 -3.42
CA ARG A 167 -19.40 -13.59 -2.68
C ARG A 167 -17.98 -13.83 -3.22
N VAL A 168 -16.97 -13.65 -2.35
CA VAL A 168 -15.54 -13.75 -2.71
C VAL A 168 -15.00 -15.12 -2.33
N VAL A 169 -14.32 -15.77 -3.27
CA VAL A 169 -13.70 -17.09 -3.10
C VAL A 169 -12.29 -17.06 -3.69
N GLY A 170 -11.29 -17.51 -2.94
CA GLY A 170 -9.93 -17.59 -3.45
C GLY A 170 -8.85 -17.45 -2.40
N LYS A 171 -7.64 -17.16 -2.87
CA LYS A 171 -6.45 -17.10 -2.01
C LYS A 171 -5.48 -16.04 -2.51
N LYS A 172 -4.92 -15.27 -1.56
CA LYS A 172 -3.83 -14.33 -1.81
C LYS A 172 -2.60 -14.71 -1.00
N ILE A 173 -1.41 -14.53 -1.59
CA ILE A 173 -0.12 -14.74 -0.93
C ILE A 173 0.64 -13.41 -0.83
N PHE A 174 1.68 -13.36 0.00
CA PHE A 174 2.41 -12.12 0.29
C PHE A 174 1.49 -10.96 0.71
N ALA A 175 0.41 -11.30 1.44
CA ALA A 175 -0.59 -10.33 1.88
C ALA A 175 -0.06 -9.53 3.07
N SER A 176 0.67 -8.46 2.79
CA SER A 176 1.17 -7.55 3.84
C SER A 176 0.02 -7.01 4.70
N LEU A 177 0.28 -6.69 5.95
CA LEU A 177 -0.70 -6.31 6.98
C LEU A 177 -1.71 -7.42 7.33
N SER A 178 -1.37 -8.69 7.10
CA SER A 178 -2.23 -9.81 7.50
C SER A 178 -2.45 -9.83 9.02
N GLY A 179 -3.70 -9.68 9.44
CA GLY A 179 -4.09 -9.58 10.86
C GLY A 179 -3.95 -8.18 11.46
N ALA A 180 -3.41 -7.20 10.71
CA ALA A 180 -3.27 -5.81 11.15
C ALA A 180 -4.21 -4.85 10.41
N ALA A 181 -4.58 -5.16 9.15
CA ALA A 181 -5.53 -4.38 8.38
C ALA A 181 -6.97 -4.52 8.90
N ASP A 182 -7.76 -3.46 8.75
CA ASP A 182 -9.21 -3.50 8.93
C ASP A 182 -9.93 -3.99 7.68
N TYR A 183 -9.37 -3.70 6.49
CA TYR A 183 -9.91 -4.07 5.20
C TYR A 183 -8.80 -4.59 4.26
N TYR A 184 -9.11 -5.62 3.50
CA TYR A 184 -8.29 -6.10 2.40
C TYR A 184 -8.87 -5.62 1.07
N GLY A 185 -8.13 -4.80 0.32
CA GLY A 185 -8.44 -4.43 -1.05
C GLY A 185 -8.11 -5.58 -1.98
N VAL A 186 -9.10 -6.39 -2.31
CA VAL A 186 -8.94 -7.65 -3.05
C VAL A 186 -9.26 -7.46 -4.52
N LEU A 187 -8.26 -7.66 -5.36
CA LEU A 187 -8.48 -7.80 -6.81
C LEU A 187 -8.92 -9.22 -7.11
N CYS A 188 -10.05 -9.35 -7.79
CA CYS A 188 -10.65 -10.61 -8.17
C CYS A 188 -11.23 -10.54 -9.58
N THR A 189 -11.54 -11.69 -10.15
CA THR A 189 -12.27 -11.81 -11.41
C THR A 189 -13.76 -12.00 -11.10
N LEU A 190 -14.62 -11.15 -11.66
CA LEU A 190 -16.06 -11.33 -11.60
C LEU A 190 -16.44 -12.55 -12.44
N GLU A 191 -17.17 -13.50 -11.87
CA GLU A 191 -17.74 -14.62 -12.62
C GLU A 191 -18.84 -14.08 -13.56
N ARG A 192 -18.81 -14.55 -14.80
CA ARG A 192 -19.77 -14.17 -15.81
C ARG A 192 -21.03 -15.02 -15.69
N GLU A 193 -22.19 -14.39 -15.89
CA GLU A 193 -23.49 -15.06 -15.80
C GLU A 193 -23.69 -16.13 -16.90
N ASP A 194 -22.98 -15.99 -18.02
CA ASP A 194 -23.02 -16.91 -19.16
C ASP A 194 -22.19 -18.21 -18.92
N GLY A 195 -21.47 -18.29 -17.78
CA GLY A 195 -20.59 -19.41 -17.44
C GLY A 195 -19.26 -19.43 -18.20
N GLU A 196 -18.99 -18.43 -19.01
CA GLU A 196 -17.70 -18.23 -19.68
C GLU A 196 -16.60 -17.87 -18.66
N ALA A 197 -15.38 -18.22 -18.98
CA ALA A 197 -14.24 -17.85 -18.15
C ALA A 197 -14.06 -16.34 -18.14
N GLY A 198 -14.00 -15.73 -16.95
CA GLY A 198 -13.71 -14.32 -16.79
C GLY A 198 -12.35 -13.94 -17.38
N THR A 199 -12.23 -12.71 -17.83
CA THR A 199 -11.02 -12.13 -18.42
C THR A 199 -10.46 -11.02 -17.51
N LEU A 200 -9.34 -10.42 -17.89
CA LEU A 200 -8.84 -9.22 -17.19
C LEU A 200 -9.82 -8.03 -17.24
N ARG A 201 -10.72 -8.03 -18.23
CA ARG A 201 -11.77 -7.00 -18.35
C ARG A 201 -12.88 -7.17 -17.32
N ASP A 202 -13.04 -8.38 -16.77
CA ASP A 202 -14.00 -8.70 -15.72
C ASP A 202 -13.38 -8.47 -14.32
N SER A 203 -12.39 -7.58 -14.24
CA SER A 203 -11.69 -7.26 -12.99
C SER A 203 -12.58 -6.49 -12.03
N LEU A 204 -12.55 -6.89 -10.76
CA LEU A 204 -13.27 -6.24 -9.68
C LEU A 204 -12.31 -5.98 -8.52
N TYR A 205 -12.42 -4.81 -7.89
CA TYR A 205 -11.60 -4.42 -6.75
C TYR A 205 -12.49 -4.13 -5.54
N LEU A 206 -12.41 -5.00 -4.53
CA LEU A 206 -13.31 -5.02 -3.37
C LEU A 206 -12.57 -4.79 -2.06
N ALA A 207 -13.09 -3.95 -1.19
CA ALA A 207 -12.67 -3.82 0.21
C ALA A 207 -13.37 -4.90 1.05
N VAL A 208 -12.69 -5.98 1.32
CA VAL A 208 -13.19 -7.08 2.16
C VAL A 208 -12.84 -6.80 3.62
N PRO A 209 -13.83 -6.73 4.56
CA PRO A 209 -13.53 -6.56 5.96
C PRO A 209 -12.66 -7.71 6.48
N ALA A 210 -11.57 -7.40 7.18
CA ALA A 210 -10.59 -8.40 7.62
C ALA A 210 -11.17 -9.43 8.61
N LYS A 211 -12.25 -9.06 9.31
CA LYS A 211 -12.96 -9.92 10.28
C LYS A 211 -14.23 -10.54 9.71
N ALA A 212 -14.48 -10.44 8.40
CA ALA A 212 -15.65 -11.07 7.79
C ALA A 212 -15.57 -12.59 7.94
N ALA A 213 -16.74 -13.24 8.12
CA ALA A 213 -16.83 -14.69 8.13
C ALA A 213 -16.27 -15.25 6.83
N GLY A 214 -15.43 -16.29 6.91
CA GLY A 214 -14.75 -16.90 5.77
C GLY A 214 -13.39 -16.29 5.42
N VAL A 215 -12.97 -15.19 6.05
CA VAL A 215 -11.60 -14.67 5.93
C VAL A 215 -10.69 -15.41 6.91
N ALA A 216 -9.63 -16.02 6.40
CA ALA A 216 -8.62 -16.68 7.22
C ALA A 216 -7.22 -16.22 6.87
N VAL A 217 -6.40 -15.98 7.91
CA VAL A 217 -4.96 -15.71 7.79
C VAL A 217 -4.21 -16.99 8.16
N SER A 218 -3.26 -17.39 7.34
CA SER A 218 -2.49 -18.61 7.57
C SER A 218 -1.03 -18.48 7.14
N GLY A 219 -0.21 -19.43 7.57
CA GLY A 219 1.23 -19.48 7.30
C GLY A 219 2.04 -18.58 8.22
N GLU A 220 3.34 -18.79 8.18
CA GLU A 220 4.34 -18.00 8.89
C GLU A 220 4.94 -16.95 7.94
N TRP A 221 5.53 -15.91 8.53
CA TRP A 221 6.25 -14.89 7.79
C TRP A 221 7.62 -14.68 8.41
N ASP A 222 8.61 -15.40 7.89
CA ASP A 222 10.00 -15.39 8.37
C ASP A 222 11.01 -15.25 7.21
N PRO A 223 10.92 -14.19 6.40
CA PRO A 223 11.88 -13.91 5.34
C PRO A 223 13.19 -13.32 5.89
N LEU A 224 14.19 -13.17 5.01
CA LEU A 224 15.47 -12.54 5.36
C LEU A 224 15.31 -11.08 5.81
N GLY A 225 14.36 -10.35 5.24
CA GLY A 225 14.06 -8.96 5.59
C GLY A 225 12.58 -8.65 5.43
N MET A 226 12.15 -7.43 5.78
CA MET A 226 10.73 -7.03 5.74
C MET A 226 9.82 -7.85 6.67
N ARG A 227 10.35 -8.36 7.77
CA ARG A 227 9.64 -9.25 8.71
C ARG A 227 8.44 -8.55 9.34
N GLY A 228 8.55 -7.25 9.63
CA GLY A 228 7.46 -6.44 10.18
C GLY A 228 6.30 -6.16 9.21
N THR A 229 6.34 -6.61 7.95
CA THR A 229 5.20 -6.46 7.03
C THR A 229 4.11 -7.48 7.29
N VAL A 230 4.41 -8.58 7.98
CA VAL A 230 3.51 -9.72 8.27
C VAL A 230 2.74 -10.20 7.05
N SER A 231 3.47 -10.48 5.95
CA SER A 231 2.91 -10.74 4.61
C SER A 231 2.49 -12.20 4.42
N ARG A 232 1.50 -12.64 5.16
CA ARG A 232 1.01 -14.01 5.21
C ARG A 232 0.11 -14.36 4.02
N THR A 233 -0.51 -15.53 4.10
CA THR A 233 -1.53 -16.00 3.17
C THR A 233 -2.92 -15.64 3.69
N LEU A 234 -3.77 -15.13 2.80
CA LEU A 234 -5.20 -14.92 3.03
C LEU A 234 -6.00 -15.93 2.22
N THR A 235 -7.00 -16.52 2.84
CA THR A 235 -8.00 -17.35 2.18
C THR A 235 -9.36 -16.71 2.36
N PHE A 236 -10.14 -16.69 1.28
CA PHE A 236 -11.51 -16.21 1.24
C PHE A 236 -12.40 -17.40 0.92
N ASP A 237 -13.14 -17.87 1.92
CA ASP A 237 -14.08 -18.99 1.77
C ASP A 237 -15.50 -18.44 1.82
N ASN A 238 -16.09 -18.25 0.64
CA ASN A 238 -17.44 -17.74 0.46
C ASN A 238 -17.75 -16.44 1.23
N VAL A 239 -16.79 -15.52 1.27
CA VAL A 239 -16.91 -14.26 2.01
C VAL A 239 -17.92 -13.34 1.34
N GLN A 240 -18.97 -12.97 2.05
CA GLN A 240 -19.99 -12.05 1.54
C GLN A 240 -19.61 -10.59 1.85
N VAL A 241 -19.72 -9.73 0.84
CA VAL A 241 -19.55 -8.29 0.95
C VAL A 241 -20.65 -7.56 0.18
N GLY A 242 -21.05 -6.40 0.67
CA GLY A 242 -22.08 -5.58 0.02
C GLY A 242 -21.58 -4.88 -1.27
N ASP A 243 -22.49 -4.31 -2.03
CA ASP A 243 -22.17 -3.50 -3.22
C ASP A 243 -21.29 -2.29 -2.87
N ASP A 244 -21.34 -1.80 -1.65
CA ASP A 244 -20.53 -0.70 -1.13
C ASP A 244 -19.07 -1.10 -0.85
N ALA A 245 -18.72 -2.37 -1.03
CA ALA A 245 -17.34 -2.84 -0.93
C ALA A 245 -16.48 -2.47 -2.16
N ARG A 246 -17.07 -2.03 -3.26
CA ARG A 246 -16.32 -1.68 -4.47
C ARG A 246 -15.39 -0.48 -4.24
N LEU A 247 -14.10 -0.69 -4.45
CA LEU A 247 -13.09 0.38 -4.46
C LEU A 247 -12.97 1.06 -5.83
N MET A 248 -13.38 0.36 -6.89
CA MET A 248 -13.50 0.88 -8.25
C MET A 248 -14.74 0.26 -8.91
N PRO A 249 -15.38 0.93 -9.89
CA PRO A 249 -16.41 0.32 -10.69
C PRO A 249 -15.93 -0.93 -11.44
N GLU A 250 -16.84 -1.84 -11.73
CA GLU A 250 -16.55 -3.09 -12.44
C GLU A 250 -15.81 -2.83 -13.77
N GLY A 251 -14.78 -3.60 -14.05
CA GLY A 251 -13.98 -3.53 -15.27
C GLY A 251 -13.02 -2.35 -15.39
N LEU A 252 -13.13 -1.32 -14.55
CA LEU A 252 -12.29 -0.13 -14.67
C LEU A 252 -10.85 -0.37 -14.21
N TYR A 253 -10.59 -1.37 -13.38
CA TYR A 253 -9.22 -1.72 -13.01
C TYR A 253 -8.36 -2.05 -14.24
N PHE A 254 -8.91 -2.76 -15.23
CA PHE A 254 -8.20 -3.05 -16.47
C PHE A 254 -7.85 -1.78 -17.24
N GLN A 255 -8.78 -0.81 -17.30
CA GLN A 255 -8.53 0.50 -17.93
C GLN A 255 -7.42 1.25 -17.17
N ALA A 256 -7.46 1.26 -15.84
CA ALA A 256 -6.43 1.88 -14.98
C ALA A 256 -5.05 1.25 -15.24
N ALA A 257 -4.95 -0.08 -15.21
CA ALA A 257 -3.71 -0.82 -15.43
C ALA A 257 -3.09 -0.58 -16.80
N SER A 258 -3.94 -0.44 -17.84
CA SER A 258 -3.49 -0.19 -19.20
C SER A 258 -3.06 1.26 -19.42
N ARG A 259 -3.74 2.22 -18.82
CA ARG A 259 -3.52 3.66 -19.04
C ARG A 259 -2.46 4.25 -18.09
N TYR A 260 -2.36 3.69 -16.89
CA TYR A 260 -1.48 4.19 -15.82
C TYR A 260 -0.56 3.09 -15.26
N PRO A 261 0.35 2.52 -16.08
CA PRO A 261 1.20 1.40 -15.64
C PRO A 261 2.13 1.77 -14.47
N HIS A 262 2.39 3.06 -14.22
CA HIS A 262 3.17 3.50 -13.07
C HIS A 262 2.51 3.14 -11.72
N MET A 263 1.21 2.84 -11.69
CA MET A 263 0.54 2.36 -10.48
C MET A 263 1.17 1.06 -9.93
N PHE A 264 1.88 0.30 -10.76
CA PHE A 264 2.61 -0.89 -10.33
C PHE A 264 4.00 -0.57 -9.77
N ALA A 265 4.49 0.66 -9.95
CA ALA A 265 5.78 1.11 -9.43
C ALA A 265 5.70 1.69 -8.01
N THR A 266 4.53 1.65 -7.37
CA THR A 266 4.29 2.24 -6.04
C THR A 266 5.16 1.65 -4.92
N LEU A 267 5.68 0.43 -5.07
CA LEU A 267 6.61 -0.22 -4.14
C LEU A 267 8.05 0.30 -4.27
N SER A 268 8.46 0.74 -5.45
CA SER A 268 9.84 1.13 -5.76
C SER A 268 10.40 2.21 -4.82
N PRO A 269 9.63 3.24 -4.41
CA PRO A 269 10.11 4.25 -3.48
C PRO A 269 10.60 3.70 -2.14
N THR A 270 9.91 2.70 -1.59
CA THR A 270 10.33 2.04 -0.35
C THR A 270 11.73 1.45 -0.47
N TYR A 271 11.98 0.71 -1.55
CA TYR A 271 13.29 0.09 -1.78
C TYR A 271 14.37 1.13 -2.10
N PHE A 272 14.02 2.21 -2.77
CA PHE A 272 14.93 3.34 -2.96
C PHE A 272 15.34 3.96 -1.62
N GLY A 273 14.40 4.16 -0.71
CA GLY A 273 14.67 4.65 0.63
C GLY A 273 15.61 3.73 1.42
N ILE A 274 15.40 2.41 1.35
CA ILE A 274 16.27 1.42 1.98
C ILE A 274 17.68 1.47 1.38
N ALA A 275 17.81 1.56 0.07
CA ALA A 275 19.10 1.69 -0.60
C ALA A 275 19.83 2.97 -0.17
N GLN A 276 19.11 4.09 -0.04
CA GLN A 276 19.67 5.34 0.47
C GLN A 276 20.15 5.20 1.91
N ALA A 277 19.41 4.51 2.78
CA ALA A 277 19.83 4.23 4.16
C ALA A 277 21.12 3.41 4.22
N ALA A 278 21.23 2.39 3.37
CA ALA A 278 22.44 1.57 3.26
C ALA A 278 23.65 2.39 2.78
N TYR A 279 23.43 3.26 1.80
CA TYR A 279 24.46 4.19 1.32
C TYR A 279 24.91 5.16 2.42
N ASP A 280 23.98 5.80 3.09
CA ASP A 280 24.27 6.77 4.17
C ASP A 280 25.05 6.10 5.31
N PHE A 281 24.63 4.88 5.72
CA PHE A 281 25.34 4.09 6.71
C PHE A 281 26.77 3.77 6.26
N THR A 282 26.95 3.35 5.01
CA THR A 282 28.27 3.01 4.48
C THR A 282 29.20 4.23 4.48
N VAL A 283 28.71 5.39 4.05
CA VAL A 283 29.48 6.64 4.06
C VAL A 283 29.85 7.04 5.49
N ALA A 284 28.90 7.01 6.42
CA ALA A 284 29.15 7.33 7.82
C ALA A 284 30.16 6.36 8.45
N TYR A 285 30.03 5.06 8.16
CA TYR A 285 30.98 4.03 8.61
C TYR A 285 32.40 4.30 8.12
N LEU A 286 32.56 4.55 6.82
CA LEU A 286 33.88 4.85 6.23
C LEU A 286 34.51 6.13 6.78
N ARG A 287 33.68 7.08 7.23
CA ARG A 287 34.13 8.31 7.89
C ARG A 287 34.43 8.13 9.39
N GLY A 288 34.12 6.96 9.97
CA GLY A 288 34.24 6.71 11.40
C GLY A 288 33.20 7.43 12.26
N GLU A 289 32.05 7.79 11.67
CA GLU A 289 30.95 8.51 12.32
C GLU A 289 29.92 7.57 12.96
N VAL A 290 30.07 6.23 12.79
CA VAL A 290 29.14 5.23 13.35
C VAL A 290 29.64 4.79 14.72
N PRO A 291 28.94 5.14 15.84
CA PRO A 291 29.38 4.78 17.19
C PRO A 291 29.47 3.26 17.36
N GLY A 292 30.49 2.80 18.15
CA GLY A 292 30.68 1.40 18.49
C GLY A 292 31.23 0.52 17.38
N THR A 293 31.56 1.08 16.23
CA THR A 293 32.17 0.33 15.12
C THR A 293 33.71 0.39 15.20
N PRO A 294 34.43 -0.67 14.78
CA PRO A 294 35.88 -0.63 14.66
C PRO A 294 36.34 0.46 13.70
N PRO A 295 37.52 1.09 13.94
CA PRO A 295 38.06 2.06 13.00
C PRO A 295 38.39 1.40 11.68
N VAL A 296 38.09 2.08 10.59
CA VAL A 296 38.39 1.62 9.21
C VAL A 296 39.90 1.64 9.01
N LYS A 297 40.53 0.47 8.97
CA LYS A 297 42.00 0.32 8.85
C LYS A 297 42.55 0.60 7.45
N ARG A 298 41.72 0.55 6.42
CA ARG A 298 42.09 0.85 5.04
C ARG A 298 41.07 1.76 4.40
N ARG A 299 41.49 2.94 4.01
CA ARG A 299 40.76 3.71 2.99
C ARG A 299 41.22 3.14 1.64
N MET A 300 40.31 2.66 0.83
CA MET A 300 40.61 2.41 -0.56
C MET A 300 40.99 3.77 -1.19
N TYR A 301 42.11 3.79 -1.86
CA TYR A 301 42.51 4.97 -2.62
C TYR A 301 41.45 5.15 -3.73
N THR A 302 40.73 6.24 -3.69
CA THR A 302 39.97 6.79 -4.81
C THR A 302 40.81 7.81 -5.50
#